data_213ed5f358393948f797e0eb57dc390c
#
_entry.id   213ed5f358393948f797e0eb57dc390c
#
_cell.length_a   1.000
_cell.length_b   1.000
_cell.length_c   1.000
_cell.angle_alpha   90.00
_cell.angle_beta   90.00
_cell.angle_gamma   90.00
#
_symmetry.space_group_name_H-M   'P 1'
#
loop_
_entity.id
_entity.type
_entity.pdbx_description
1 polymer ?
#
loop_
_entity_poly.entity_id
_entity_poly.type
_entity_poly.pdbx_seq_one_letter_code
_entity_poly.pdbx_strand_id
1 'polypeptide(L)' 'ITLDPMGNLYVADRNNHRIRFFSNGQLNGTTIAGVTGVNDTNATTLNWPWSVKLDSQLNMYVADTNNHRIQKFLRY' A
#
# COMPACT_ATOMS: atom_id res chain seq x y z
N ILE A 1 -5.88 5.89 4.00
CA ILE A 1 -6.52 5.33 2.79
C ILE A 1 -6.54 6.35 1.68
N THR A 2 -6.60 5.89 0.46
CA THR A 2 -6.76 6.76 -0.70
C THR A 2 -7.59 6.07 -1.77
N LEU A 3 -8.18 6.86 -2.68
CA LEU A 3 -8.99 6.35 -3.78
C LEU A 3 -8.33 6.75 -5.10
N ASP A 4 -8.45 5.89 -6.11
CA ASP A 4 -8.11 6.27 -7.48
C ASP A 4 -9.33 6.89 -8.17
N PRO A 5 -9.18 7.44 -9.42
CA PRO A 5 -10.31 8.05 -10.12
C PRO A 5 -11.47 7.10 -10.44
N MET A 6 -11.22 5.80 -10.43
CA MET A 6 -12.27 4.79 -10.66
C MET A 6 -12.95 4.33 -9.39
N GLY A 7 -12.58 4.90 -8.24
CA GLY A 7 -13.19 4.57 -6.96
C GLY A 7 -12.64 3.33 -6.28
N ASN A 8 -11.51 2.81 -6.74
CA ASN A 8 -10.83 1.71 -6.06
C ASN A 8 -10.13 2.24 -4.80
N LEU A 9 -10.14 1.44 -3.74
CA LEU A 9 -9.68 1.86 -2.42
C LEU A 9 -8.33 1.23 -2.09
N TYR A 10 -7.41 2.05 -1.60
CA TYR A 10 -6.07 1.61 -1.17
C TYR A 10 -5.95 1.87 0.33
N VAL A 11 -5.64 0.84 1.10
CA VAL A 11 -5.62 0.88 2.56
C VAL A 11 -4.24 0.48 3.09
N ALA A 12 -3.65 1.35 3.90
CA ALA A 12 -2.43 1.02 4.63
C ALA A 12 -2.81 0.18 5.85
N ASP A 13 -2.64 -1.13 5.76
CA ASP A 13 -2.94 -2.07 6.85
C ASP A 13 -1.71 -2.20 7.75
N ARG A 14 -1.57 -1.25 8.66
CA ARG A 14 -0.37 -1.07 9.49
C ARG A 14 0.02 -2.29 10.29
N ASN A 15 -0.94 -2.91 10.93
CA ASN A 15 -0.69 -4.04 11.84
C ASN A 15 -0.27 -5.31 11.11
N ASN A 16 -0.53 -5.40 9.82
CA ASN A 16 -0.15 -6.54 8.98
C ASN A 16 0.97 -6.20 7.99
N HIS A 17 1.53 -4.98 8.08
CA HIS A 17 2.68 -4.55 7.29
C HIS A 17 2.44 -4.68 5.78
N ARG A 18 1.25 -4.25 5.32
CA ARG A 18 0.83 -4.41 3.92
C ARG A 18 -0.04 -3.25 3.46
N ILE A 19 -0.14 -3.12 2.14
CA ILE A 19 -1.13 -2.27 1.49
C ILE A 19 -2.16 -3.17 0.82
N ARG A 20 -3.44 -2.92 1.10
CA ARG A 20 -4.57 -3.68 0.56
C ARG A 20 -5.26 -2.86 -0.52
N PHE A 21 -5.72 -3.52 -1.56
CA PHE A 21 -6.48 -2.93 -2.66
C PHE A 21 -7.88 -3.53 -2.70
N PHE A 22 -8.90 -2.67 -2.77
CA PHE A 22 -10.29 -3.08 -2.88
C PHE A 22 -10.87 -2.45 -4.15
N SER A 23 -11.28 -3.25 -5.11
CA SER A 23 -11.98 -2.76 -6.31
C SER A 23 -13.28 -2.11 -5.91
N ASN A 24 -13.70 -1.08 -6.66
CA ASN A 24 -14.94 -0.36 -6.41
C ASN A 24 -16.12 -1.33 -6.31
N GLY A 25 -16.85 -1.28 -5.20
CA GLY A 25 -18.00 -2.16 -4.94
C GLY A 25 -17.66 -3.56 -4.45
N GLN A 26 -16.39 -3.91 -4.27
CA GLN A 26 -15.98 -5.22 -3.77
C GLN A 26 -15.64 -5.17 -2.29
N LEU A 27 -15.98 -6.23 -1.57
CA LEU A 27 -15.68 -6.36 -0.14
C LEU A 27 -14.38 -7.11 0.12
N ASN A 28 -13.89 -7.88 -0.84
CA ASN A 28 -12.66 -8.65 -0.70
C ASN A 28 -11.49 -7.85 -1.22
N GLY A 29 -10.43 -7.75 -0.39
CA GLY A 29 -9.22 -7.03 -0.75
C GLY A 29 -8.13 -7.95 -1.24
N THR A 30 -7.13 -7.35 -1.88
CA THR A 30 -5.91 -8.02 -2.35
C THR A 30 -4.70 -7.30 -1.78
N THR A 31 -3.70 -8.03 -1.34
CA THR A 31 -2.42 -7.43 -0.91
C THR A 31 -1.60 -7.06 -2.15
N ILE A 32 -1.27 -5.78 -2.29
CA ILE A 32 -0.52 -5.28 -3.45
C ILE A 32 0.88 -4.76 -3.10
N ALA A 33 1.19 -4.63 -1.82
CA ALA A 33 2.52 -4.26 -1.34
C ALA A 33 2.71 -4.81 0.06
N GLY A 34 3.95 -5.22 0.37
CA GLY A 34 4.28 -5.87 1.62
C GLY A 34 3.91 -7.35 1.64
N VAL A 35 4.28 -8.02 2.72
CA VAL A 35 3.90 -9.42 2.97
C VAL A 35 3.17 -9.45 4.30
N THR A 36 1.98 -10.04 4.32
CA THR A 36 1.11 -10.07 5.49
C THR A 36 1.85 -10.58 6.73
N GLY A 37 1.91 -9.75 7.78
CA GLY A 37 2.53 -10.10 9.04
C GLY A 37 4.05 -10.12 9.03
N VAL A 38 4.70 -9.74 7.93
CA VAL A 38 6.17 -9.72 7.81
C VAL A 38 6.66 -8.28 7.76
N ASN A 39 7.37 -7.85 8.80
CA ASN A 39 7.98 -6.53 8.86
C ASN A 39 9.46 -6.64 8.53
N ASP A 40 9.87 -6.03 7.43
CA ASP A 40 11.25 -6.11 6.95
C ASP A 40 11.57 -4.87 6.11
N THR A 41 12.84 -4.72 5.73
CA THR A 41 13.36 -3.54 5.03
C THR A 41 13.68 -3.78 3.56
N ASN A 42 13.45 -4.97 3.01
CA ASN A 42 13.78 -5.21 1.61
C ASN A 42 12.76 -4.55 0.67
N ALA A 43 12.98 -4.64 -0.65
CA ALA A 43 12.21 -3.91 -1.64
C ALA A 43 10.74 -4.36 -1.75
N THR A 44 10.41 -5.56 -1.26
CA THR A 44 9.07 -6.14 -1.37
C THR A 44 8.32 -6.18 -0.04
N THR A 45 8.95 -5.78 1.06
CA THR A 45 8.34 -5.82 2.39
C THR A 45 8.23 -4.42 2.97
N LEU A 46 7.32 -4.26 3.94
CA LEU A 46 7.05 -3.00 4.62
C LEU A 46 7.11 -3.22 6.13
N ASN A 47 7.27 -2.13 6.87
CA ASN A 47 7.26 -2.17 8.33
C ASN A 47 6.44 -1.00 8.87
N TRP A 48 5.20 -1.27 9.32
CA TRP A 48 4.25 -0.26 9.75
C TRP A 48 4.01 0.80 8.68
N PRO A 49 3.46 0.45 7.51
CA PRO A 49 3.13 1.45 6.50
C PRO A 49 2.04 2.38 7.04
N TRP A 50 2.37 3.66 7.20
CA TRP A 50 1.47 4.61 7.83
C TRP A 50 0.40 5.13 6.88
N SER A 51 0.78 5.40 5.66
CA SER A 51 -0.16 5.93 4.66
C SER A 51 0.27 5.54 3.25
N VAL A 52 -0.67 5.66 2.32
CA VAL A 52 -0.45 5.41 0.90
C VAL A 52 -1.02 6.58 0.11
N LYS A 53 -0.29 6.99 -0.94
CA LYS A 53 -0.73 8.04 -1.87
C LYS A 53 -0.47 7.59 -3.30
N LEU A 54 -1.26 8.14 -4.22
CA LEU A 54 -1.13 7.85 -5.64
C LEU A 54 -0.74 9.13 -6.37
N ASP A 55 0.08 9.01 -7.43
CA ASP A 55 0.32 10.11 -8.35
C ASP A 55 -0.68 10.06 -9.52
N SER A 56 -0.54 10.99 -10.48
CA SER A 56 -1.47 11.08 -11.63
C SER A 56 -1.40 9.86 -12.56
N GLN A 57 -0.32 9.08 -12.49
CA GLN A 57 -0.13 7.86 -13.28
C GLN A 57 -0.45 6.61 -12.46
N LEU A 58 -0.99 6.78 -11.24
CA LEU A 58 -1.35 5.73 -10.31
C LEU A 58 -0.16 4.91 -9.81
N ASN A 59 1.02 5.48 -9.80
CA ASN A 59 2.13 4.92 -9.04
C ASN A 59 1.85 5.14 -7.56
N MET A 60 2.19 4.17 -6.74
CA MET A 60 1.86 4.16 -5.32
C MET A 60 3.08 4.57 -4.50
N TYR A 61 2.88 5.51 -3.57
CA TYR A 61 3.91 5.96 -2.64
C TYR A 61 3.46 5.57 -1.24
N VAL A 62 4.29 4.80 -0.54
CA VAL A 62 3.97 4.28 0.79
C VAL A 62 4.94 4.89 1.81
N ALA A 63 4.38 5.50 2.85
CA ALA A 63 5.17 5.93 4.00
C ALA A 63 5.50 4.71 4.85
N ASP A 64 6.65 4.09 4.60
CA ASP A 64 7.12 2.88 5.27
C ASP A 64 7.83 3.29 6.57
N THR A 65 7.04 3.65 7.57
CA THR A 65 7.43 4.50 8.71
C THR A 65 8.55 3.90 9.54
N ASN A 66 8.45 2.62 9.91
CA ASN A 66 9.48 2.01 10.76
C ASN A 66 10.76 1.69 9.99
N ASN A 67 10.76 1.79 8.67
CA ASN A 67 11.95 1.70 7.83
C ASN A 67 12.50 3.08 7.45
N HIS A 68 11.89 4.16 7.96
CA HIS A 68 12.33 5.53 7.74
C HIS A 68 12.46 5.90 6.26
N ARG A 69 11.49 5.47 5.43
CA ARG A 69 11.57 5.70 3.98
C ARG A 69 10.19 5.90 3.37
N ILE A 70 10.19 6.50 2.17
CA ILE A 70 9.04 6.49 1.26
C ILE A 70 9.36 5.48 0.17
N GLN A 71 8.51 4.48 0.04
CA GLN A 71 8.69 3.40 -0.95
C GLN A 71 7.75 3.65 -2.12
N LYS A 72 8.29 3.69 -3.35
CA LYS A 72 7.51 3.87 -4.56
C LYS A 72 7.27 2.50 -5.22
N PHE A 73 6.03 2.22 -5.57
CA PHE A 73 5.64 1.02 -6.30
C PHE A 73 5.03 1.46 -7.63
N LEU A 74 5.64 1.06 -8.73
CA LEU A 74 5.17 1.44 -10.05
C LEU A 74 3.90 0.68 -10.40
N ARG A 75 2.97 1.36 -11.05
CA ARG A 75 1.83 0.73 -11.65
C ARG A 75 2.24 0.05 -12.95
N TYR A 76 1.61 -1.07 -13.24
CA TYR A 76 1.80 -1.77 -14.51
C TYR A 76 0.47 -2.19 -15.09
#